data_edb459c54bd80d326d92aaed5747324e
#
_entry.id   edb459c54bd80d326d92aaed5747324e
#
_cell.length_a   1.000
_cell.length_b   1.000
_cell.length_c   1.000
_cell.angle_alpha   90.00
_cell.angle_beta   90.00
_cell.angle_gamma   90.00
#
_symmetry.space_group_name_H-M   'P 1'
#
loop_
_entity.id
_entity.type
_entity.pdbx_description
1 polymer ?
#
loop_
_entity_poly.entity_id
_entity_poly.type
_entity_poly.pdbx_seq_one_letter_code
_entity_poly.pdbx_strand_id
1 'polypeptide(L)'
;MRYMIHSAPERQWYVDEFLVPSMLEQGIREKNIFIRCDTERKGNLVSCMKSFLWCGQNTDGGTWHLQDDILISHSFAERTKQYDNGVVCGMVVKEWGPNWLKTGEQKAADHWYSFQCIRVPDSLAGECAVWFFSDASKRTQAKYRNRVLRKKHDDDFFRFFLEEKHPEMTVLNLKPNLVDHIDYLIGGTLVNKDRIEKVNRAAYWEDEDEKLVENLWKQMQERNQNGIQVF
;
A
#
# COMPACT_ATOMS: atom_id res chain seq x y z
N MET A 1 3.62 6.31 -16.16
CA MET A 1 3.15 5.96 -14.80
C MET A 1 3.69 4.59 -14.45
N ARG A 2 4.24 4.43 -13.26
CA ARG A 2 4.80 3.18 -12.74
C ARG A 2 4.05 2.72 -11.50
N TYR A 3 4.06 1.41 -11.27
CA TYR A 3 3.37 0.76 -10.16
C TYR A 3 4.33 -0.24 -9.51
N MET A 4 4.51 -0.15 -8.20
CA MET A 4 5.33 -1.03 -7.39
C MET A 4 4.40 -1.80 -6.45
N ILE A 5 4.28 -3.10 -6.64
CA ILE A 5 3.49 -3.98 -5.79
C ILE A 5 4.40 -4.56 -4.71
N HIS A 6 4.05 -4.34 -3.46
CA HIS A 6 4.71 -4.93 -2.31
C HIS A 6 3.97 -6.21 -1.92
N SER A 7 4.65 -7.36 -2.04
CA SER A 7 4.03 -8.67 -1.83
C SER A 7 4.75 -9.48 -0.76
N ALA A 8 3.99 -10.35 -0.11
CA ALA A 8 4.50 -11.44 0.71
C ALA A 8 4.42 -12.76 -0.07
N PRO A 9 5.35 -13.72 0.16
CA PRO A 9 5.33 -15.00 -0.57
C PRO A 9 4.00 -15.73 -0.48
N GLU A 10 3.30 -15.62 0.65
CA GLU A 10 2.02 -16.26 0.91
C GLU A 10 0.88 -15.71 0.04
N ARG A 11 1.01 -14.46 -0.42
CA ARG A 11 0.00 -13.75 -1.21
C ARG A 11 0.42 -13.52 -2.67
N GLN A 12 1.60 -14.01 -3.07
CA GLN A 12 2.09 -13.84 -4.43
C GLN A 12 1.13 -14.42 -5.48
N TRP A 13 0.44 -15.52 -5.15
CA TRP A 13 -0.58 -16.11 -6.02
C TRP A 13 -1.70 -15.13 -6.38
N TYR A 14 -2.15 -14.31 -5.40
CA TYR A 14 -3.18 -13.30 -5.65
C TYR A 14 -2.66 -12.19 -6.58
N VAL A 15 -1.42 -11.77 -6.36
CA VAL A 15 -0.77 -10.79 -7.24
C VAL A 15 -0.69 -11.29 -8.67
N ASP A 16 -0.27 -12.55 -8.86
CA ASP A 16 -0.04 -13.13 -10.18
C ASP A 16 -1.33 -13.50 -10.92
N GLU A 17 -2.34 -13.98 -10.20
CA GLU A 17 -3.58 -14.50 -10.80
C GLU A 17 -4.71 -13.45 -10.88
N PHE A 18 -4.65 -12.38 -10.06
CA PHE A 18 -5.73 -11.40 -9.98
C PHE A 18 -5.27 -9.94 -10.11
N LEU A 19 -4.38 -9.48 -9.24
CA LEU A 19 -4.05 -8.05 -9.20
C LEU A 19 -3.37 -7.59 -10.49
N VAL A 20 -2.32 -8.28 -10.92
CA VAL A 20 -1.60 -7.94 -12.16
C VAL A 20 -2.51 -8.12 -13.39
N PRO A 21 -3.24 -9.23 -13.59
CA PRO A 21 -4.20 -9.35 -14.67
C PRO A 21 -5.22 -8.21 -14.71
N SER A 22 -5.83 -7.84 -13.58
CA SER A 22 -6.77 -6.72 -13.53
C SER A 22 -6.14 -5.38 -13.93
N MET A 23 -4.87 -5.15 -13.59
CA MET A 23 -4.13 -3.98 -14.05
C MET A 23 -3.88 -4.00 -15.57
N LEU A 24 -3.53 -5.16 -16.12
CA LEU A 24 -3.30 -5.34 -17.57
C LEU A 24 -4.59 -5.15 -18.36
N GLU A 25 -5.72 -5.69 -17.90
CA GLU A 25 -7.06 -5.52 -18.49
C GLU A 25 -7.46 -4.05 -18.58
N GLN A 26 -7.05 -3.21 -17.61
CA GLN A 26 -7.26 -1.77 -17.65
C GLN A 26 -6.24 -1.03 -18.53
N GLY A 27 -5.37 -1.75 -19.26
CA GLY A 27 -4.41 -1.19 -20.19
C GLY A 27 -3.14 -0.63 -19.55
N ILE A 28 -2.83 -1.00 -18.31
CA ILE A 28 -1.52 -0.74 -17.71
C ILE A 28 -0.52 -1.68 -18.38
N ARG A 29 0.58 -1.12 -18.91
CA ARG A 29 1.58 -1.94 -19.60
C ARG A 29 2.42 -2.72 -18.59
N GLU A 30 2.67 -3.99 -18.84
CA GLU A 30 3.45 -4.88 -17.99
C GLU A 30 4.81 -4.29 -17.58
N LYS A 31 5.52 -3.67 -18.51
CA LYS A 31 6.80 -2.99 -18.23
C LYS A 31 6.74 -1.85 -17.22
N ASN A 32 5.55 -1.43 -16.84
CA ASN A 32 5.32 -0.39 -15.83
C ASN A 32 4.91 -0.97 -14.48
N ILE A 33 4.80 -2.30 -14.37
CA ILE A 33 4.44 -3.02 -13.15
C ILE A 33 5.70 -3.68 -12.62
N PHE A 34 6.05 -3.36 -11.38
CA PHE A 34 7.18 -3.91 -10.67
C PHE A 34 6.66 -4.63 -9.43
N ILE A 35 7.10 -5.85 -9.19
CA ILE A 35 6.69 -6.64 -8.05
C ILE A 35 7.90 -6.86 -7.15
N ARG A 36 7.73 -6.52 -5.87
CA ARG A 36 8.71 -6.80 -4.84
C ARG A 36 8.14 -7.74 -3.80
N CYS A 37 8.48 -9.01 -3.92
CA CYS A 37 8.13 -10.01 -2.92
C CYS A 37 9.17 -10.04 -1.79
N ASP A 38 8.73 -9.99 -0.53
CA ASP A 38 9.60 -10.06 0.66
C ASP A 38 10.01 -11.50 0.98
N THR A 39 10.72 -12.14 0.04
CA THR A 39 11.21 -13.53 0.20
C THR A 39 12.17 -13.71 1.37
N GLU A 40 12.85 -12.64 1.78
CA GLU A 40 13.75 -12.62 2.93
C GLU A 40 13.01 -12.46 4.27
N ARG A 41 11.68 -12.24 4.25
CA ARG A 41 10.83 -12.02 5.43
C ARG A 41 11.35 -10.92 6.37
N LYS A 42 11.86 -9.83 5.79
CA LYS A 42 12.33 -8.64 6.54
C LYS A 42 11.19 -7.78 7.07
N GLY A 43 9.99 -8.01 6.57
CA GLY A 43 8.77 -7.32 6.93
C GLY A 43 8.51 -6.09 6.06
N ASN A 44 7.26 -5.64 6.09
CA ASN A 44 6.71 -4.64 5.18
C ASN A 44 7.52 -3.35 5.15
N LEU A 45 7.88 -2.80 6.31
CA LEU A 45 8.67 -1.56 6.40
C LEU A 45 10.01 -1.67 5.65
N VAL A 46 10.79 -2.72 5.90
CA VAL A 46 12.10 -2.88 5.25
C VAL A 46 11.95 -3.13 3.75
N SER A 47 10.96 -3.91 3.35
CA SER A 47 10.65 -4.17 1.95
C SER A 47 10.23 -2.89 1.23
N CYS A 48 9.37 -2.08 1.83
CA CYS A 48 8.96 -0.77 1.33
C CYS A 48 10.16 0.17 1.17
N MET A 49 11.01 0.30 2.19
CA MET A 49 12.19 1.18 2.12
C MET A 49 13.20 0.74 1.05
N LYS A 50 13.37 -0.56 0.84
CA LYS A 50 14.19 -1.06 -0.28
C LYS A 50 13.58 -0.71 -1.65
N SER A 51 12.26 -0.74 -1.78
CA SER A 51 11.56 -0.31 -3.01
C SER A 51 11.69 1.19 -3.22
N PHE A 52 11.55 1.98 -2.18
CA PHE A 52 11.74 3.42 -2.21
C PHE A 52 13.17 3.79 -2.64
N LEU A 53 14.18 3.10 -2.10
CA LEU A 53 15.56 3.30 -2.50
C LEU A 53 15.76 2.98 -3.98
N TRP A 54 15.20 1.87 -4.45
CA TRP A 54 15.29 1.48 -5.86
C TRP A 54 14.60 2.51 -6.77
N CYS A 55 13.41 3.01 -6.41
CA CYS A 55 12.72 4.07 -7.16
C CYS A 55 13.57 5.33 -7.25
N GLY A 56 14.12 5.82 -6.14
CA GLY A 56 14.95 7.01 -6.13
C GLY A 56 16.24 6.90 -6.93
N GLN A 57 16.75 5.68 -7.17
CA GLN A 57 17.98 5.44 -7.93
C GLN A 57 17.75 5.14 -9.41
N ASN A 58 16.61 4.58 -9.78
CA ASN A 58 16.40 3.99 -11.10
C ASN A 58 15.25 4.63 -11.88
N THR A 59 14.50 5.52 -11.26
CA THR A 59 13.30 6.10 -11.87
C THR A 59 13.25 7.61 -11.66
N ASP A 60 12.40 8.27 -12.43
CA ASP A 60 12.16 9.69 -12.36
C ASP A 60 10.65 9.97 -12.47
N GLY A 61 10.17 10.93 -11.68
CA GLY A 61 8.75 11.30 -11.62
C GLY A 61 8.07 10.80 -10.36
N GLY A 62 7.28 9.73 -10.44
CA GLY A 62 6.59 9.16 -9.28
C GLY A 62 6.02 7.77 -9.55
N THR A 63 6.00 6.99 -8.50
CA THR A 63 5.55 5.60 -8.50
C THR A 63 4.34 5.43 -7.58
N TRP A 64 3.33 4.70 -8.05
CA TRP A 64 2.25 4.19 -7.22
C TRP A 64 2.74 2.93 -6.49
N HIS A 65 2.77 2.99 -5.17
CA HIS A 65 3.05 1.85 -4.31
C HIS A 65 1.74 1.21 -3.89
N LEU A 66 1.63 -0.09 -4.10
CA LEU A 66 0.44 -0.91 -3.85
C LEU A 66 0.81 -2.05 -2.92
N GLN A 67 -0.05 -2.36 -1.97
CA GLN A 67 0.06 -3.61 -1.21
C GLN A 67 -0.61 -4.75 -1.97
N ASP A 68 -0.29 -5.99 -1.62
CA ASP A 68 -0.75 -7.19 -2.30
C ASP A 68 -2.16 -7.66 -1.88
N ASP A 69 -2.81 -6.96 -0.95
CA ASP A 69 -4.10 -7.30 -0.38
C ASP A 69 -5.19 -6.26 -0.72
N ILE A 70 -5.20 -5.82 -1.98
CA ILE A 70 -6.14 -4.82 -2.47
C ILE A 70 -6.95 -5.30 -3.67
N LEU A 71 -8.19 -4.82 -3.78
CA LEU A 71 -8.93 -4.73 -5.04
C LEU A 71 -8.73 -3.35 -5.65
N ILE A 72 -8.51 -3.28 -6.95
CA ILE A 72 -8.44 -2.01 -7.69
C ILE A 72 -9.80 -1.65 -8.27
N SER A 73 -10.14 -0.35 -8.31
CA SER A 73 -11.37 0.14 -8.93
C SER A 73 -11.36 -0.08 -10.44
N HIS A 74 -12.54 -0.17 -11.06
CA HIS A 74 -12.66 -0.30 -12.53
C HIS A 74 -12.01 0.87 -13.29
N SER A 75 -11.94 2.03 -12.68
CA SER A 75 -11.31 3.24 -13.25
C SER A 75 -9.88 3.49 -12.75
N PHE A 76 -9.26 2.52 -12.10
CA PHE A 76 -7.95 2.68 -11.46
C PHE A 76 -6.87 3.21 -12.41
N ALA A 77 -6.72 2.57 -13.58
CA ALA A 77 -5.69 2.96 -14.55
C ALA A 77 -5.91 4.36 -15.14
N GLU A 78 -7.16 4.76 -15.34
CA GLU A 78 -7.51 6.10 -15.84
C GLU A 78 -7.25 7.16 -14.76
N ARG A 79 -7.73 6.91 -13.55
CA ARG A 79 -7.64 7.86 -12.43
C ARG A 79 -6.20 8.05 -11.95
N THR A 80 -5.40 6.99 -11.88
CA THR A 80 -4.00 7.13 -11.47
C THR A 80 -3.20 8.03 -12.42
N LYS A 81 -3.55 8.10 -13.71
CA LYS A 81 -2.90 8.97 -14.71
C LYS A 81 -3.16 10.45 -14.50
N GLN A 82 -4.21 10.81 -13.75
CA GLN A 82 -4.55 12.20 -13.47
C GLN A 82 -3.62 12.85 -12.43
N TYR A 83 -2.87 12.02 -11.71
CA TYR A 83 -1.99 12.49 -10.63
C TYR A 83 -0.53 12.24 -11.01
N ASP A 84 0.13 13.27 -11.48
CA ASP A 84 1.54 13.24 -11.90
C ASP A 84 2.48 13.89 -10.87
N ASN A 85 1.94 14.62 -9.90
CA ASN A 85 2.68 15.36 -8.88
C ASN A 85 2.27 14.99 -7.45
N GLY A 86 3.14 15.30 -6.48
CA GLY A 86 2.87 15.22 -5.05
C GLY A 86 2.69 13.80 -4.51
N VAL A 87 2.36 13.73 -3.23
CA VAL A 87 1.98 12.50 -2.54
C VAL A 87 0.46 12.36 -2.61
N VAL A 88 -0.02 11.22 -3.13
CA VAL A 88 -1.45 10.97 -3.32
C VAL A 88 -1.81 9.64 -2.68
N CYS A 89 -2.73 9.67 -1.71
CA CYS A 89 -3.27 8.49 -1.05
C CYS A 89 -4.56 8.04 -1.76
N GLY A 90 -4.53 6.84 -2.32
CA GLY A 90 -5.64 6.24 -3.05
C GLY A 90 -6.69 5.55 -2.18
N MET A 91 -6.47 5.46 -0.87
CA MET A 91 -7.39 4.81 0.05
C MET A 91 -7.46 5.55 1.38
N VAL A 92 -8.68 5.81 1.85
CA VAL A 92 -8.98 6.28 3.20
C VAL A 92 -9.66 5.14 3.96
N VAL A 93 -9.13 4.78 5.12
CA VAL A 93 -9.60 3.63 5.90
C VAL A 93 -10.82 4.01 6.73
N LYS A 94 -11.91 3.25 6.59
CA LYS A 94 -13.20 3.50 7.23
C LYS A 94 -13.13 3.44 8.76
N GLU A 95 -12.39 2.49 9.28
CA GLU A 95 -12.30 2.20 10.71
C GLU A 95 -11.49 3.24 11.51
N TRP A 96 -10.81 4.17 10.85
CA TRP A 96 -10.06 5.23 11.54
C TRP A 96 -10.95 6.27 12.23
N GLY A 97 -12.26 6.24 11.92
CA GLY A 97 -13.26 7.13 12.52
C GLY A 97 -13.31 8.53 11.88
N PRO A 98 -14.30 9.33 12.25
CA PRO A 98 -14.66 10.56 11.53
C PRO A 98 -13.55 11.61 11.49
N ASN A 99 -12.68 11.66 12.48
CA ASN A 99 -11.56 12.62 12.51
C ASN A 99 -10.47 12.30 11.46
N TRP A 100 -10.44 11.08 10.93
CA TRP A 100 -9.45 10.59 9.99
C TRP A 100 -10.03 10.31 8.59
N LEU A 101 -11.35 10.43 8.42
CA LEU A 101 -12.04 10.27 7.14
C LEU A 101 -11.98 11.55 6.29
N LYS A 102 -10.84 12.23 6.29
CA LYS A 102 -10.63 13.45 5.55
C LYS A 102 -10.18 13.16 4.12
N THR A 103 -10.78 13.85 3.17
CA THR A 103 -10.44 13.82 1.75
C THR A 103 -9.89 15.18 1.30
N GLY A 104 -9.30 15.21 0.11
CA GLY A 104 -8.60 16.39 -0.38
C GLY A 104 -7.20 16.52 0.23
N GLU A 105 -6.62 17.69 0.10
CA GLU A 105 -5.28 17.98 0.63
C GLU A 105 -5.28 18.08 2.14
N GLN A 106 -4.40 17.35 2.78
CA GLN A 106 -4.17 17.35 4.21
C GLN A 106 -2.68 17.54 4.49
N LYS A 107 -2.30 18.30 5.52
CA LYS A 107 -0.91 18.31 5.97
C LYS A 107 -0.51 16.92 6.44
N ALA A 108 0.66 16.46 6.04
CA ALA A 108 1.15 15.13 6.36
C ALA A 108 1.23 14.87 7.88
N ALA A 109 1.57 15.91 8.66
CA ALA A 109 1.61 15.84 10.12
C ALA A 109 0.24 15.66 10.79
N ASP A 110 -0.83 16.13 10.15
CA ASP A 110 -2.17 16.24 10.76
C ASP A 110 -3.10 15.10 10.34
N HIS A 111 -2.62 14.15 9.53
CA HIS A 111 -3.48 13.11 8.98
C HIS A 111 -2.77 11.76 8.85
N TRP A 112 -3.54 10.67 8.94
CA TRP A 112 -3.10 9.33 8.59
C TRP A 112 -3.47 9.04 7.14
N TYR A 113 -2.59 8.36 6.44
CA TYR A 113 -2.79 7.88 5.08
C TYR A 113 -2.36 6.42 4.97
N SER A 114 -3.05 5.71 4.12
CA SER A 114 -2.89 4.29 3.96
C SER A 114 -1.85 3.98 2.88
N PHE A 115 -1.00 3.00 3.13
CA PHE A 115 -0.04 2.49 2.15
C PHE A 115 -0.59 1.37 1.27
N GLN A 116 -1.85 1.00 1.43
CA GLN A 116 -2.51 0.08 0.51
C GLN A 116 -2.45 0.59 -0.94
N CYS A 117 -2.55 1.91 -1.12
CA CYS A 117 -2.35 2.55 -2.42
C CYS A 117 -1.87 3.99 -2.22
N ILE A 118 -0.61 4.26 -2.50
CA ILE A 118 -0.03 5.59 -2.36
C ILE A 118 0.91 5.91 -3.51
N ARG A 119 0.76 7.11 -4.09
CA ARG A 119 1.74 7.66 -5.02
C ARG A 119 2.77 8.47 -4.26
N VAL A 120 4.03 8.20 -4.52
CA VAL A 120 5.15 8.96 -3.94
C VAL A 120 6.07 9.42 -5.07
N PRO A 121 6.50 10.70 -5.09
CA PRO A 121 7.57 11.15 -5.97
C PRO A 121 8.83 10.32 -5.73
N ASP A 122 9.48 9.87 -6.82
CA ASP A 122 10.62 8.94 -6.71
C ASP A 122 11.80 9.55 -5.95
N SER A 123 12.04 10.86 -6.11
CA SER A 123 13.05 11.59 -5.34
C SER A 123 12.77 11.59 -3.85
N LEU A 124 11.50 11.80 -3.46
CA LEU A 124 11.06 11.78 -2.06
C LEU A 124 11.14 10.37 -1.47
N ALA A 125 10.76 9.36 -2.24
CA ALA A 125 10.89 7.95 -1.85
C ALA A 125 12.36 7.60 -1.59
N GLY A 126 13.26 7.99 -2.50
CA GLY A 126 14.71 7.81 -2.35
C GLY A 126 15.26 8.51 -1.10
N GLU A 127 14.88 9.76 -0.86
CA GLU A 127 15.26 10.50 0.33
C GLU A 127 14.81 9.83 1.62
N CYS A 128 13.53 9.40 1.67
CA CYS A 128 12.99 8.66 2.81
C CYS A 128 13.77 7.37 3.08
N ALA A 129 14.09 6.60 2.05
CA ALA A 129 14.83 5.35 2.20
C ALA A 129 16.28 5.60 2.64
N VAL A 130 16.98 6.58 2.07
CA VAL A 130 18.34 6.96 2.50
C VAL A 130 18.33 7.38 3.96
N TRP A 131 17.33 8.17 4.36
CA TRP A 131 17.19 8.56 5.76
C TRP A 131 16.92 7.36 6.66
N PHE A 132 16.03 6.42 6.26
CA PHE A 132 15.74 5.19 7.02
C PHE A 132 17.00 4.37 7.31
N PHE A 133 17.85 4.18 6.31
CA PHE A 133 19.08 3.39 6.45
C PHE A 133 20.24 4.17 7.09
N SER A 134 20.08 5.47 7.36
CA SER A 134 21.11 6.31 7.97
C SER A 134 21.06 6.28 9.51
N ASP A 135 22.16 6.69 10.11
CA ASP A 135 22.22 6.90 11.57
C ASP A 135 21.32 8.06 12.05
N ALA A 136 21.04 9.03 11.17
CA ALA A 136 20.20 10.18 11.49
C ALA A 136 18.76 9.77 11.85
N SER A 137 18.23 8.71 11.25
CA SER A 137 16.90 8.21 11.55
C SER A 137 16.79 7.44 12.87
N LYS A 138 17.91 7.01 13.45
CA LYS A 138 17.90 6.18 14.65
C LYS A 138 17.19 6.83 15.84
N ARG A 139 17.32 8.16 15.99
CA ARG A 139 16.62 8.91 17.05
C ARG A 139 15.11 8.87 16.85
N THR A 140 14.64 9.10 15.63
CA THR A 140 13.22 9.03 15.29
C THR A 140 12.70 7.61 15.40
N GLN A 141 13.45 6.63 14.91
CA GLN A 141 13.12 5.22 15.11
C GLN A 141 13.03 4.85 16.60
N ALA A 142 13.94 5.36 17.44
CA ALA A 142 13.91 5.13 18.88
C ALA A 142 12.69 5.79 19.55
N LYS A 143 12.35 7.04 19.17
CA LYS A 143 11.17 7.76 19.66
C LYS A 143 9.88 7.02 19.36
N TYR A 144 9.78 6.43 18.16
CA TYR A 144 8.60 5.72 17.69
C TYR A 144 8.77 4.19 17.72
N ARG A 145 9.78 3.68 18.46
CA ARG A 145 10.18 2.28 18.52
C ARG A 145 9.01 1.31 18.73
N ASN A 146 8.06 1.68 19.56
CA ASN A 146 6.91 0.82 19.84
C ASN A 146 5.92 0.75 18.66
N ARG A 147 5.82 1.79 17.84
CA ARG A 147 4.93 1.82 16.66
C ARG A 147 5.65 1.34 15.41
N VAL A 148 6.78 1.97 15.05
CA VAL A 148 7.47 1.75 13.80
C VAL A 148 8.27 0.45 13.80
N LEU A 149 9.19 0.27 14.77
CA LEU A 149 10.09 -0.89 14.74
C LEU A 149 9.45 -2.16 15.25
N ARG A 150 8.56 -2.05 16.25
CA ARG A 150 7.92 -3.22 16.84
C ARG A 150 6.78 -3.77 15.98
N LYS A 151 6.02 -2.89 15.34
CA LYS A 151 4.91 -3.25 14.45
C LYS A 151 5.30 -3.29 12.97
N LYS A 152 6.49 -2.78 12.60
CA LYS A 152 7.01 -2.73 11.22
C LYS A 152 6.07 -2.01 10.24
N HIS A 153 5.40 -0.94 10.70
CA HIS A 153 4.48 -0.15 9.90
C HIS A 153 5.24 0.81 8.99
N ASP A 154 5.08 0.66 7.70
CA ASP A 154 5.67 1.50 6.66
C ASP A 154 4.98 2.87 6.56
N ASP A 155 3.67 2.90 6.70
CA ASP A 155 2.84 4.11 6.74
C ASP A 155 3.23 5.03 7.90
N ASP A 156 3.35 4.48 9.10
CA ASP A 156 3.82 5.20 10.29
C ASP A 156 5.21 5.81 10.05
N PHE A 157 6.15 5.04 9.49
CA PHE A 157 7.50 5.53 9.28
C PHE A 157 7.56 6.66 8.24
N PHE A 158 6.86 6.50 7.12
CA PHE A 158 6.82 7.52 6.07
C PHE A 158 6.18 8.81 6.58
N ARG A 159 5.11 8.72 7.36
CA ARG A 159 4.51 9.88 8.01
C ARG A 159 5.52 10.61 8.90
N PHE A 160 6.24 9.91 9.77
CA PHE A 160 7.25 10.53 10.63
C PHE A 160 8.40 11.14 9.85
N PHE A 161 8.78 10.54 8.74
CA PHE A 161 9.74 11.14 7.82
C PHE A 161 9.22 12.49 7.29
N LEU A 162 7.98 12.55 6.84
CA LEU A 162 7.38 13.79 6.34
C LEU A 162 7.26 14.84 7.45
N GLU A 163 6.82 14.46 8.64
CA GLU A 163 6.75 15.39 9.80
C GLU A 163 8.11 16.01 10.12
N GLU A 164 9.19 15.22 10.03
CA GLU A 164 10.52 15.69 10.43
C GLU A 164 11.26 16.43 9.31
N LYS A 165 11.11 16.02 8.07
CA LYS A 165 11.87 16.53 6.93
C LYS A 165 11.09 17.47 6.03
N HIS A 166 9.80 17.29 5.96
CA HIS A 166 8.89 18.02 5.07
C HIS A 166 7.59 18.43 5.78
N PRO A 167 7.64 19.19 6.91
CA PRO A 167 6.48 19.47 7.75
C PRO A 167 5.34 20.23 7.03
N GLU A 168 5.68 20.96 5.94
CA GLU A 168 4.70 21.69 5.14
C GLU A 168 4.11 20.87 3.98
N MET A 169 4.60 19.63 3.80
CA MET A 169 4.09 18.78 2.71
C MET A 169 2.65 18.39 2.94
N THR A 170 1.88 18.40 1.86
CA THR A 170 0.51 17.91 1.84
C THR A 170 0.41 16.54 1.19
N VAL A 171 -0.56 15.75 1.63
CA VAL A 171 -0.97 14.49 1.00
C VAL A 171 -2.39 14.66 0.51
N LEU A 172 -2.62 14.35 -0.76
CA LEU A 172 -3.95 14.36 -1.35
C LEU A 172 -4.65 13.03 -1.11
N ASN A 173 -5.72 13.02 -0.32
CA ASN A 173 -6.55 11.84 -0.07
C ASN A 173 -7.72 11.80 -1.05
N LEU A 174 -7.79 10.75 -1.86
CA LEU A 174 -8.77 10.64 -2.94
C LEU A 174 -10.14 10.18 -2.47
N LYS A 175 -11.16 10.75 -3.13
CA LYS A 175 -12.56 10.30 -3.06
C LYS A 175 -13.16 10.36 -4.48
N PRO A 176 -13.77 9.26 -4.97
CA PRO A 176 -13.82 7.92 -4.36
C PRO A 176 -12.42 7.30 -4.21
N ASN A 177 -12.30 6.23 -3.40
CA ASN A 177 -11.04 5.52 -3.25
C ASN A 177 -10.66 4.77 -4.53
N LEU A 178 -9.36 4.57 -4.75
CA LEU A 178 -8.83 3.81 -5.90
C LEU A 178 -8.80 2.31 -5.66
N VAL A 179 -8.71 1.92 -4.39
CA VAL A 179 -8.59 0.54 -3.97
C VAL A 179 -9.44 0.26 -2.74
N ASP A 180 -9.80 -1.00 -2.54
CA ASP A 180 -10.33 -1.53 -1.28
C ASP A 180 -9.42 -2.61 -0.72
N HIS A 181 -9.39 -2.77 0.59
CA HIS A 181 -8.53 -3.70 1.30
C HIS A 181 -9.24 -5.02 1.56
N ILE A 182 -8.63 -6.13 1.16
CA ILE A 182 -9.25 -7.46 1.12
C ILE A 182 -8.45 -8.54 1.87
N ASP A 183 -7.63 -8.18 2.83
CA ASP A 183 -6.85 -9.14 3.62
C ASP A 183 -7.71 -10.25 4.24
N TYR A 184 -8.96 -9.94 4.59
CA TYR A 184 -9.95 -10.89 5.11
C TYR A 184 -10.39 -11.96 4.08
N LEU A 185 -10.18 -11.72 2.77
CA LEU A 185 -10.55 -12.65 1.69
C LEU A 185 -9.40 -13.57 1.29
N ILE A 186 -8.16 -13.06 1.31
CA ILE A 186 -7.00 -13.75 0.73
C ILE A 186 -6.04 -14.34 1.78
N GLY A 187 -6.45 -14.33 3.03
CA GLY A 187 -5.61 -14.72 4.16
C GLY A 187 -4.99 -13.50 4.82
N GLY A 188 -5.28 -13.35 6.10
CA GLY A 188 -5.04 -12.17 6.90
C GLY A 188 -3.61 -11.62 6.87
N THR A 189 -3.44 -10.43 7.37
CA THR A 189 -2.11 -9.83 7.44
C THR A 189 -1.18 -10.73 8.26
N LEU A 190 0.09 -10.85 7.86
CA LEU A 190 1.12 -11.53 8.65
C LEU A 190 1.21 -10.97 10.09
N VAL A 191 0.67 -9.78 10.30
CA VAL A 191 0.61 -9.07 11.58
C VAL A 191 -0.64 -9.44 12.40
N ASN A 192 -1.75 -9.84 11.75
CA ASN A 192 -3.04 -10.11 12.37
C ASN A 192 -3.63 -11.45 11.88
N LYS A 193 -2.91 -12.54 12.10
CA LYS A 193 -3.27 -13.91 11.66
C LYS A 193 -4.67 -14.37 12.06
N ASP A 194 -5.24 -13.78 13.11
CA ASP A 194 -6.53 -14.17 13.68
C ASP A 194 -7.69 -13.25 13.25
N ARG A 195 -7.46 -12.28 12.35
CA ARG A 195 -8.53 -11.39 11.89
C ARG A 195 -9.32 -12.02 10.76
N ILE A 196 -10.53 -12.48 11.10
CA ILE A 196 -11.56 -12.94 10.17
C ILE A 196 -12.52 -11.79 9.79
N GLU A 197 -12.43 -10.65 10.48
CA GLU A 197 -13.35 -9.53 10.31
C GLU A 197 -12.92 -8.59 9.18
N LYS A 198 -13.92 -8.03 8.48
CA LYS A 198 -13.75 -6.98 7.47
C LYS A 198 -13.25 -5.69 8.12
N VAL A 199 -11.94 -5.58 8.33
CA VAL A 199 -11.31 -4.40 8.93
C VAL A 199 -10.46 -3.67 7.91
N ASN A 200 -10.27 -2.36 8.14
CA ASN A 200 -9.50 -1.48 7.27
C ASN A 200 -10.05 -1.38 5.83
N ARG A 201 -11.37 -1.53 5.65
CA ARG A 201 -12.02 -1.31 4.35
C ARG A 201 -11.91 0.15 3.92
N ALA A 202 -11.96 0.38 2.62
CA ALA A 202 -12.02 1.72 2.05
C ALA A 202 -13.31 2.44 2.48
N ALA A 203 -13.16 3.72 2.91
CA ALA A 203 -14.29 4.52 3.39
C ALA A 203 -15.22 4.99 2.24
N TYR A 204 -14.66 5.11 1.04
CA TYR A 204 -15.33 5.68 -0.14
C TYR A 204 -15.16 4.76 -1.33
N TRP A 205 -15.42 3.45 -1.14
CA TRP A 205 -15.41 2.43 -2.20
C TRP A 205 -16.76 2.43 -2.92
N GLU A 206 -16.73 2.51 -4.25
CA GLU A 206 -17.93 2.59 -5.10
C GLU A 206 -18.10 1.38 -6.04
N ASP A 207 -17.02 0.60 -6.24
CA ASP A 207 -17.00 -0.52 -7.17
C ASP A 207 -17.27 -1.85 -6.45
N GLU A 208 -18.41 -1.99 -5.74
CA GLU A 208 -18.76 -3.27 -5.14
C GLU A 208 -19.07 -4.30 -6.23
N ASP A 209 -18.11 -5.22 -6.45
CA ASP A 209 -18.30 -6.39 -7.30
C ASP A 209 -18.48 -7.64 -6.41
N GLU A 210 -19.74 -7.92 -6.05
CA GLU A 210 -20.09 -9.07 -5.21
C GLU A 210 -19.62 -10.39 -5.84
N LYS A 211 -19.68 -10.52 -7.18
CA LYS A 211 -19.25 -11.73 -7.88
C LYS A 211 -17.74 -11.96 -7.81
N LEU A 212 -16.96 -10.89 -7.90
CA LEU A 212 -15.52 -10.96 -7.76
C LEU A 212 -15.15 -11.38 -6.33
N VAL A 213 -15.81 -10.79 -5.33
CA VAL A 213 -15.63 -11.13 -3.92
C VAL A 213 -16.00 -12.59 -3.65
N GLU A 214 -17.13 -13.08 -4.18
CA GLU A 214 -17.54 -14.48 -4.07
C GLU A 214 -16.53 -15.43 -4.73
N ASN A 215 -16.04 -15.09 -5.93
CA ASN A 215 -15.04 -15.89 -6.63
C ASN A 215 -13.74 -15.99 -5.85
N LEU A 216 -13.24 -14.87 -5.33
CA LEU A 216 -12.01 -14.85 -4.50
C LEU A 216 -12.18 -15.69 -3.25
N TRP A 217 -13.33 -15.55 -2.57
CA TRP A 217 -13.66 -16.36 -1.39
C TRP A 217 -13.67 -17.85 -1.69
N LYS A 218 -14.30 -18.24 -2.79
CA LYS A 218 -14.37 -19.65 -3.23
C LYS A 218 -12.98 -20.22 -3.54
N GLN A 219 -12.15 -19.48 -4.28
CA GLN A 219 -10.80 -19.92 -4.61
C GLN A 219 -9.90 -20.02 -3.37
N MET A 220 -10.05 -19.11 -2.42
CA MET A 220 -9.32 -19.20 -1.15
C MET A 220 -9.73 -20.46 -0.38
N GLN A 221 -11.02 -20.81 -0.33
CA GLN A 221 -11.47 -22.03 0.32
C GLN A 221 -10.93 -23.29 -0.37
N GLU A 222 -10.94 -23.34 -1.69
CA GLU A 222 -10.38 -24.45 -2.47
C GLU A 222 -8.86 -24.63 -2.21
N ARG A 223 -8.12 -23.54 -2.12
CA ARG A 223 -6.69 -23.55 -1.78
C ARG A 223 -6.42 -24.07 -0.38
N ASN A 224 -7.21 -23.62 0.61
CA ASN A 224 -7.11 -24.10 1.99
C ASN A 224 -7.41 -25.61 2.11
N GLN A 225 -8.41 -26.13 1.37
CA GLN A 225 -8.76 -27.54 1.35
C GLN A 225 -7.67 -28.40 0.70
N ASN A 226 -6.96 -27.88 -0.29
CA ASN A 226 -5.88 -28.57 -0.98
C ASN A 226 -4.53 -28.51 -0.24
N GLY A 227 -4.50 -28.05 1.01
CA GLY A 227 -3.30 -28.00 1.85
C GLY A 227 -2.28 -26.93 1.41
N ILE A 228 -2.66 -26.04 0.49
CA ILE A 228 -1.91 -24.83 0.18
C ILE A 228 -2.22 -23.88 1.33
N GLN A 229 -1.35 -23.88 2.35
CA GLN A 229 -1.53 -23.01 3.50
C GLN A 229 -1.54 -21.54 3.04
N VAL A 230 -2.72 -20.97 2.95
CA VAL A 230 -2.94 -19.52 2.90
C VAL A 230 -2.96 -19.07 4.37
N PHE A 231 -1.83 -18.62 4.86
CA PHE A 231 -1.68 -18.14 6.24
C PHE A 231 -2.17 -16.71 6.40
#